data_679e5fdf4d6091704decddb63008889f
#
_entry.id   679e5fdf4d6091704decddb63008889f
#
_cell.length_a   1.000
_cell.length_b   1.000
_cell.length_c   1.000
_cell.angle_alpha   90.00
_cell.angle_beta   90.00
_cell.angle_gamma   90.00
#
_symmetry.space_group_name_H-M   'P 1'
#
loop_
_entity.id
_entity.type
_entity.pdbx_description
1 polymer ?
#
loop_
_entity_poly.entity_id
_entity_poly.type
_entity_poly.pdbx_seq_one_letter_code
_entity_poly.pdbx_strand_id
1 'polypeptide(L)'
;MGIFVTGDKEAANWSNPANKTSFFLLKSYAENILKRLGFSVFNLKSEGFSNELISEGVQYFINGKRLVEFGVVSGKTLKAFSIGSPVYFADFSMDTVFVELKNNKVVFAELPKYPEVRRDLALLIDKTVQFNQLRDLAFRSERKLLQSVDLFDVYEGKGVPEGKKSYAISYILRNDEMTLNDKQIEKIMQKLVSTYERELGAQLR
;
A
#
# COMPACT_ATOMS: atom_id res chain seq x y z
N MET A 1 16.41 6.33 -12.98
CA MET A 1 15.30 6.41 -13.96
C MET A 1 14.20 7.26 -13.35
N GLY A 2 13.83 8.36 -14.03
CA GLY A 2 12.83 9.29 -13.52
C GLY A 2 11.45 9.11 -14.18
N ILE A 3 10.38 9.34 -13.42
CA ILE A 3 8.99 9.38 -13.91
C ILE A 3 8.38 10.68 -13.41
N PHE A 4 7.82 11.47 -14.33
CA PHE A 4 7.02 12.64 -14.00
C PHE A 4 5.56 12.41 -14.39
N VAL A 5 4.65 12.77 -13.50
CA VAL A 5 3.21 12.68 -13.73
C VAL A 5 2.57 14.01 -13.35
N THR A 6 1.76 14.57 -14.25
CA THR A 6 1.04 15.83 -14.02
C THR A 6 -0.23 15.86 -14.88
N GLY A 7 -1.14 16.81 -14.60
CA GLY A 7 -2.36 17.02 -15.37
C GLY A 7 -3.46 16.01 -15.07
N ASP A 8 -4.17 15.57 -16.09
CA ASP A 8 -5.28 14.64 -15.97
C ASP A 8 -4.82 13.22 -16.36
N LYS A 9 -5.20 12.23 -15.54
CA LYS A 9 -5.04 10.81 -15.88
C LYS A 9 -5.92 10.44 -17.07
N GLU A 10 -7.15 10.97 -17.06
CA GLU A 10 -8.14 10.77 -18.10
C GLU A 10 -8.80 12.11 -18.42
N ALA A 11 -8.84 12.48 -19.69
CA ALA A 11 -9.53 13.70 -20.12
C ALA A 11 -11.03 13.56 -19.89
N ALA A 12 -11.69 14.69 -19.62
CA ALA A 12 -13.15 14.72 -19.56
C ALA A 12 -13.76 14.30 -20.89
N ASN A 13 -14.84 13.50 -20.82
CA ASN A 13 -15.65 13.16 -21.97
C ASN A 13 -17.14 13.28 -21.59
N TRP A 14 -18.03 13.00 -22.54
CA TRP A 14 -19.48 13.17 -22.35
C TRP A 14 -20.08 12.32 -21.21
N SER A 15 -19.43 11.23 -20.80
CA SER A 15 -19.92 10.31 -19.76
C SER A 15 -19.16 10.41 -18.45
N ASN A 16 -17.92 10.93 -18.46
CA ASN A 16 -17.07 10.97 -17.28
C ASN A 16 -16.36 12.32 -17.13
N PRO A 17 -16.32 12.89 -15.91
CA PRO A 17 -15.49 14.05 -15.63
C PRO A 17 -14.00 13.72 -15.76
N ALA A 18 -13.16 14.75 -15.93
CA ALA A 18 -11.71 14.58 -15.91
C ALA A 18 -11.26 13.97 -14.58
N ASN A 19 -10.42 12.95 -14.68
CA ASN A 19 -9.81 12.32 -13.50
C ASN A 19 -8.36 12.82 -13.37
N LYS A 20 -8.10 13.60 -12.32
CA LYS A 20 -6.78 14.20 -12.10
C LYS A 20 -5.77 13.17 -11.61
N THR A 21 -4.50 13.42 -11.96
CA THR A 21 -3.39 12.66 -11.40
C THR A 21 -3.26 12.88 -9.90
N SER A 22 -2.69 11.91 -9.21
CA SER A 22 -2.49 11.94 -7.76
C SER A 22 -1.18 11.26 -7.36
N PHE A 23 -0.77 11.51 -6.13
CA PHE A 23 0.34 10.75 -5.50
C PHE A 23 0.12 9.24 -5.58
N PHE A 24 -1.10 8.76 -5.35
CA PHE A 24 -1.42 7.34 -5.40
C PHE A 24 -1.31 6.74 -6.81
N LEU A 25 -1.56 7.52 -7.86
CA LEU A 25 -1.32 7.09 -9.22
C LEU A 25 0.17 6.87 -9.48
N LEU A 26 1.03 7.85 -9.09
CA LEU A 26 2.47 7.70 -9.19
C LEU A 26 2.98 6.51 -8.37
N LYS A 27 2.49 6.35 -7.14
CA LYS A 27 2.79 5.21 -6.28
C LYS A 27 2.45 3.88 -6.97
N SER A 28 1.28 3.79 -7.60
CA SER A 28 0.88 2.56 -8.32
C SER A 28 1.82 2.26 -9.49
N TYR A 29 2.30 3.27 -10.22
CA TYR A 29 3.28 3.08 -11.27
C TYR A 29 4.61 2.58 -10.73
N ALA A 30 5.12 3.20 -9.67
CA ALA A 30 6.37 2.79 -9.04
C ALA A 30 6.30 1.34 -8.52
N GLU A 31 5.22 1.00 -7.83
CA GLU A 31 5.01 -0.36 -7.32
C GLU A 31 4.84 -1.40 -8.43
N ASN A 32 4.12 -1.06 -9.51
CA ASN A 32 3.94 -1.97 -10.64
C ASN A 32 5.26 -2.23 -11.37
N ILE A 33 6.13 -1.22 -11.51
CA ILE A 33 7.48 -1.41 -12.07
C ILE A 33 8.27 -2.36 -11.17
N LEU A 34 8.31 -2.15 -9.86
CA LEU A 34 8.99 -3.02 -8.92
C LEU A 34 8.45 -4.46 -8.95
N LYS A 35 7.13 -4.62 -8.98
CA LYS A 35 6.47 -5.95 -9.13
C LYS A 35 6.86 -6.64 -10.44
N ARG A 36 6.88 -5.91 -11.57
CA ARG A 36 7.31 -6.44 -12.87
C ARG A 36 8.77 -6.89 -12.87
N LEU A 37 9.60 -6.22 -12.08
CA LEU A 37 10.99 -6.61 -11.85
C LEU A 37 11.12 -7.73 -10.80
N GLY A 38 10.01 -8.25 -10.25
CA GLY A 38 9.99 -9.38 -9.32
C GLY A 38 10.20 -8.98 -7.85
N PHE A 39 10.20 -7.68 -7.50
CA PHE A 39 10.23 -7.26 -6.10
C PHE A 39 8.84 -7.38 -5.48
N SER A 40 8.76 -8.03 -4.32
CA SER A 40 7.55 -7.99 -3.50
C SER A 40 7.52 -6.68 -2.72
N VAL A 41 6.56 -5.81 -3.02
CA VAL A 41 6.40 -4.52 -2.32
C VAL A 41 6.19 -4.73 -0.81
N PHE A 42 5.62 -5.85 -0.40
CA PHE A 42 5.42 -6.21 1.01
C PHE A 42 6.73 -6.40 1.78
N ASN A 43 7.81 -6.76 1.10
CA ASN A 43 9.13 -6.97 1.71
C ASN A 43 9.99 -5.69 1.71
N LEU A 44 9.50 -4.61 1.13
CA LEU A 44 10.22 -3.34 1.09
C LEU A 44 9.96 -2.55 2.37
N LYS A 45 11.02 -2.00 2.95
CA LYS A 45 10.89 -1.02 4.02
C LYS A 45 10.46 0.30 3.40
N SER A 46 9.40 0.91 3.94
CA SER A 46 8.86 2.20 3.51
C SER A 46 9.18 3.27 4.53
N GLU A 47 9.74 4.40 4.08
CA GLU A 47 10.03 5.56 4.92
C GLU A 47 9.51 6.82 4.27
N GLY A 48 8.89 7.71 5.08
CA GLY A 48 8.53 9.05 4.64
C GLY A 48 9.75 9.95 4.54
N PHE A 49 9.78 10.86 3.56
CA PHE A 49 10.85 11.85 3.44
C PHE A 49 10.35 13.17 2.83
N SER A 50 11.14 14.21 3.01
CA SER A 50 11.02 15.48 2.29
C SER A 50 12.42 16.05 2.06
N ASN A 51 12.57 16.83 0.98
CA ASN A 51 13.80 17.54 0.66
C ASN A 51 13.46 18.84 -0.14
N GLU A 52 14.44 19.50 -0.71
CA GLU A 52 14.21 20.73 -1.48
C GLU A 52 13.33 20.51 -2.72
N LEU A 53 13.45 19.35 -3.36
CA LEU A 53 12.68 19.00 -4.57
C LEU A 53 11.31 18.43 -4.23
N ILE A 54 11.22 17.58 -3.21
CA ILE A 54 10.02 16.84 -2.81
C ILE A 54 9.51 17.39 -1.47
N SER A 55 8.29 17.96 -1.47
CA SER A 55 7.66 18.47 -0.24
C SER A 55 7.18 17.36 0.68
N GLU A 56 6.68 16.27 0.10
CA GLU A 56 6.19 15.09 0.80
C GLU A 56 6.37 13.87 -0.10
N GLY A 57 7.00 12.82 0.42
CA GLY A 57 7.30 11.64 -0.38
C GLY A 57 7.53 10.38 0.45
N VAL A 58 7.74 9.28 -0.27
CA VAL A 58 8.03 7.95 0.27
C VAL A 58 9.25 7.37 -0.43
N GLN A 59 10.12 6.74 0.33
CA GLN A 59 11.26 5.97 -0.16
C GLN A 59 11.04 4.49 0.13
N TYR A 60 11.37 3.63 -0.82
CA TYR A 60 11.39 2.19 -0.65
C TYR A 60 12.81 1.65 -0.63
N PHE A 61 13.07 0.81 0.38
CA PHE A 61 14.38 0.20 0.63
C PHE A 61 14.28 -1.33 0.61
N ILE A 62 15.34 -1.96 0.13
CA ILE A 62 15.62 -3.39 0.29
C ILE A 62 17.05 -3.57 0.81
N ASN A 63 17.24 -4.41 1.82
CA ASN A 63 18.56 -4.66 2.43
C ASN A 63 19.30 -3.36 2.81
N GLY A 64 18.57 -2.33 3.27
CA GLY A 64 19.12 -1.02 3.62
C GLY A 64 19.50 -0.12 2.45
N LYS A 65 19.27 -0.54 1.21
CA LYS A 65 19.56 0.23 -0.01
C LYS A 65 18.26 0.79 -0.60
N ARG A 66 18.28 2.07 -0.99
CA ARG A 66 17.13 2.72 -1.64
C ARG A 66 16.96 2.20 -3.07
N LEU A 67 15.73 1.72 -3.37
CA LEU A 67 15.32 1.32 -4.72
C LEU A 67 14.69 2.47 -5.49
N VAL A 68 13.77 3.18 -4.84
CA VAL A 68 13.00 4.27 -5.45
C VAL A 68 12.63 5.28 -4.38
N GLU A 69 12.58 6.54 -4.75
CA GLU A 69 11.88 7.59 -4.01
C GLU A 69 10.84 8.24 -4.92
N PHE A 70 9.70 8.61 -4.35
CA PHE A 70 8.64 9.25 -5.11
C PHE A 70 7.80 10.15 -4.21
N GLY A 71 7.28 11.24 -4.77
CA GLY A 71 6.55 12.22 -3.99
C GLY A 71 5.99 13.38 -4.79
N VAL A 72 5.55 14.38 -4.06
CA VAL A 72 4.99 15.63 -4.60
C VAL A 72 6.13 16.64 -4.76
N VAL A 73 6.30 17.18 -5.96
CA VAL A 73 7.31 18.22 -6.22
C VAL A 73 6.98 19.49 -5.43
N SER A 74 7.98 20.07 -4.79
CA SER A 74 7.78 21.23 -3.90
C SER A 74 7.26 22.45 -4.67
N GLY A 75 6.37 23.21 -4.01
CA GLY A 75 5.80 24.43 -4.59
C GLY A 75 6.87 25.49 -4.94
N LYS A 76 8.01 25.49 -4.23
CA LYS A 76 9.16 26.36 -4.54
C LYS A 76 9.74 26.00 -5.90
N THR A 77 9.97 24.72 -6.15
CA THR A 77 10.47 24.22 -7.43
C THR A 77 9.48 24.50 -8.56
N LEU A 78 8.19 24.21 -8.38
CA LEU A 78 7.16 24.48 -9.40
C LEU A 78 7.12 25.95 -9.79
N LYS A 79 7.19 26.86 -8.82
CA LYS A 79 7.23 28.31 -9.07
C LYS A 79 8.46 28.74 -9.84
N ALA A 80 9.64 28.18 -9.54
CA ALA A 80 10.88 28.51 -10.26
C ALA A 80 10.81 28.15 -11.74
N PHE A 81 10.02 27.13 -12.11
CA PHE A 81 9.79 26.71 -13.49
C PHE A 81 8.46 27.21 -14.08
N SER A 82 7.75 28.11 -13.38
CA SER A 82 6.45 28.66 -13.82
C SER A 82 5.39 27.56 -14.08
N ILE A 83 5.44 26.47 -13.31
CA ILE A 83 4.48 25.36 -13.42
C ILE A 83 3.34 25.61 -12.43
N GLY A 84 2.11 25.75 -12.94
CA GLY A 84 0.90 25.99 -12.14
C GLY A 84 0.17 24.73 -11.66
N SER A 85 0.49 23.57 -12.21
CA SER A 85 -0.17 22.30 -11.87
C SER A 85 0.68 21.47 -10.91
N PRO A 86 0.07 20.64 -10.03
CA PRO A 86 0.81 19.67 -9.22
C PRO A 86 1.62 18.72 -10.12
N VAL A 87 2.86 18.45 -9.71
CA VAL A 87 3.74 17.48 -10.36
C VAL A 87 4.14 16.44 -9.34
N TYR A 88 4.06 15.19 -9.74
CA TYR A 88 4.49 14.03 -8.97
C TYR A 88 5.73 13.45 -9.66
N PHE A 89 6.74 13.11 -8.87
CA PHE A 89 8.02 12.64 -9.38
C PHE A 89 8.47 11.38 -8.67
N ALA A 90 8.99 10.42 -9.43
CA ALA A 90 9.68 9.24 -8.90
C ALA A 90 11.06 9.11 -9.50
N ASP A 91 12.05 8.76 -8.66
CA ASP A 91 13.41 8.44 -9.05
C ASP A 91 13.82 7.05 -8.60
N PHE A 92 14.17 6.20 -9.57
CA PHE A 92 14.65 4.83 -9.33
C PHE A 92 16.18 4.80 -9.35
N SER A 93 16.77 4.26 -8.31
CA SER A 93 18.20 3.94 -8.24
C SER A 93 18.49 2.69 -9.06
N MET A 94 18.58 2.81 -10.38
CA MET A 94 18.67 1.65 -11.30
C MET A 94 19.86 0.75 -11.00
N ASP A 95 20.99 1.30 -10.58
CA ASP A 95 22.16 0.49 -10.19
C ASP A 95 21.83 -0.44 -9.01
N THR A 96 21.14 0.10 -7.99
CA THR A 96 20.64 -0.69 -6.86
C THR A 96 19.64 -1.75 -7.33
N VAL A 97 18.70 -1.35 -8.18
CA VAL A 97 17.70 -2.27 -8.74
C VAL A 97 18.38 -3.44 -9.45
N PHE A 98 19.35 -3.18 -10.32
CA PHE A 98 20.07 -4.25 -11.06
C PHE A 98 20.91 -5.14 -10.16
N VAL A 99 21.52 -4.59 -9.11
CA VAL A 99 22.27 -5.40 -8.13
C VAL A 99 21.35 -6.35 -7.38
N GLU A 100 20.22 -5.84 -6.88
CA GLU A 100 19.29 -6.65 -6.09
C GLU A 100 18.51 -7.66 -6.98
N LEU A 101 18.27 -7.34 -8.26
CA LEU A 101 17.67 -8.29 -9.22
C LEU A 101 18.50 -9.58 -9.41
N LYS A 102 19.83 -9.52 -9.33
CA LYS A 102 20.69 -10.70 -9.46
C LYS A 102 20.39 -11.75 -8.37
N ASN A 103 19.88 -11.31 -7.23
CA ASN A 103 19.49 -12.16 -6.11
C ASN A 103 18.06 -12.67 -6.20
N ASN A 104 17.28 -12.15 -7.14
CA ASN A 104 15.86 -12.47 -7.30
C ASN A 104 15.70 -13.59 -8.33
N LYS A 105 15.40 -14.80 -7.85
CA LYS A 105 15.16 -15.95 -8.72
C LYS A 105 13.67 -16.07 -9.00
N VAL A 106 13.30 -16.02 -10.27
CA VAL A 106 11.94 -16.38 -10.70
C VAL A 106 11.78 -17.87 -10.51
N VAL A 107 10.89 -18.28 -9.60
CA VAL A 107 10.56 -19.67 -9.35
C VAL A 107 9.16 -19.93 -9.87
N PHE A 108 9.01 -20.97 -10.68
CA PHE A 108 7.69 -21.43 -11.11
C PHE A 108 6.90 -21.90 -9.87
N ALA A 109 5.67 -21.44 -9.74
CA ALA A 109 4.73 -21.95 -8.76
C ALA A 109 3.47 -22.44 -9.48
N GLU A 110 2.97 -23.61 -9.08
CA GLU A 110 1.68 -24.11 -9.58
C GLU A 110 0.55 -23.13 -9.20
N LEU A 111 -0.45 -23.03 -10.05
CA LEU A 111 -1.66 -22.26 -9.73
C LEU A 111 -2.37 -22.87 -8.51
N PRO A 112 -2.89 -22.04 -7.61
CA PRO A 112 -3.62 -22.52 -6.45
C PRO A 112 -4.78 -23.41 -6.85
N LYS A 113 -4.89 -24.59 -6.23
CA LYS A 113 -5.97 -25.58 -6.50
C LYS A 113 -7.22 -25.30 -5.66
N TYR A 114 -7.08 -24.58 -4.55
CA TYR A 114 -8.14 -24.32 -3.60
C TYR A 114 -8.57 -22.85 -3.63
N PRO A 115 -9.87 -22.55 -3.44
CA PRO A 115 -10.38 -21.20 -3.55
C PRO A 115 -9.89 -20.31 -2.41
N GLU A 116 -9.71 -19.04 -2.73
CA GLU A 116 -9.45 -17.98 -1.76
C GLU A 116 -10.76 -17.57 -1.06
N VAL A 117 -10.65 -17.17 0.19
CA VAL A 117 -11.76 -16.64 0.97
C VAL A 117 -11.45 -15.20 1.35
N ARG A 118 -12.33 -14.30 0.96
CA ARG A 118 -12.28 -12.90 1.38
C ARG A 118 -13.09 -12.69 2.65
N ARG A 119 -12.54 -11.93 3.59
CA ARG A 119 -13.23 -11.42 4.78
C ARG A 119 -12.89 -9.95 4.96
N ASP A 120 -13.89 -9.17 5.33
CA ASP A 120 -13.75 -7.73 5.54
C ASP A 120 -13.99 -7.40 7.01
N LEU A 121 -13.22 -6.43 7.53
CA LEU A 121 -13.40 -5.86 8.88
C LEU A 121 -13.48 -4.33 8.75
N ALA A 122 -14.42 -3.74 9.47
CA ALA A 122 -14.45 -2.31 9.72
C ALA A 122 -13.90 -2.06 11.12
N LEU A 123 -12.78 -1.33 11.20
CA LEU A 123 -12.06 -1.04 12.45
C LEU A 123 -12.09 0.45 12.74
N LEU A 124 -12.54 0.79 13.94
CA LEU A 124 -12.41 2.14 14.49
C LEU A 124 -11.06 2.25 15.20
N ILE A 125 -10.21 3.15 14.75
CA ILE A 125 -8.83 3.31 15.22
C ILE A 125 -8.49 4.78 15.43
N ASP A 126 -7.42 5.04 16.17
CA ASP A 126 -6.86 6.38 16.32
C ASP A 126 -6.35 6.91 14.97
N LYS A 127 -6.46 8.24 14.73
CA LYS A 127 -5.99 8.89 13.49
C LYS A 127 -4.50 8.71 13.24
N THR A 128 -3.71 8.57 14.29
CA THR A 128 -2.25 8.39 14.21
C THR A 128 -1.85 6.99 13.71
N VAL A 129 -2.74 5.99 13.84
CA VAL A 129 -2.47 4.63 13.40
C VAL A 129 -2.42 4.55 11.88
N GLN A 130 -1.31 4.08 11.34
CA GLN A 130 -1.12 3.89 9.92
C GLN A 130 -1.53 2.48 9.47
N PHE A 131 -2.02 2.35 8.23
CA PHE A 131 -2.42 1.06 7.68
C PHE A 131 -1.30 0.00 7.71
N ASN A 132 -0.04 0.40 7.50
CA ASN A 132 1.09 -0.52 7.56
C ASN A 132 1.21 -1.23 8.92
N GLN A 133 0.87 -0.57 10.02
CA GLN A 133 0.91 -1.18 11.35
C GLN A 133 -0.11 -2.33 11.47
N LEU A 134 -1.34 -2.13 10.96
CA LEU A 134 -2.36 -3.17 10.94
C LEU A 134 -1.94 -4.34 10.03
N ARG A 135 -1.45 -4.04 8.84
CA ARG A 135 -0.98 -5.06 7.89
C ARG A 135 0.15 -5.90 8.50
N ASP A 136 1.15 -5.27 9.09
CA ASP A 136 2.29 -5.96 9.67
C ASP A 136 1.89 -6.84 10.87
N LEU A 137 0.95 -6.36 11.70
CA LEU A 137 0.36 -7.15 12.79
C LEU A 137 -0.43 -8.35 12.26
N ALA A 138 -1.20 -8.17 11.18
CA ALA A 138 -1.93 -9.26 10.54
C ALA A 138 -1.00 -10.37 10.09
N PHE A 139 0.05 -10.05 9.33
CA PHE A 139 1.02 -11.04 8.85
C PHE A 139 1.86 -11.66 9.98
N ARG A 140 2.10 -10.94 11.10
CA ARG A 140 2.71 -11.53 12.30
C ARG A 140 1.79 -12.52 12.98
N SER A 141 0.49 -12.22 13.01
CA SER A 141 -0.52 -13.06 13.64
C SER A 141 -0.83 -14.31 12.83
N GLU A 142 -0.94 -14.17 11.50
CA GLU A 142 -1.24 -15.28 10.59
C GLU A 142 -0.33 -15.25 9.36
N ARG A 143 0.69 -16.13 9.37
CA ARG A 143 1.71 -16.17 8.32
C ARG A 143 1.45 -17.16 7.21
N LYS A 144 0.62 -18.18 7.49
CA LYS A 144 0.46 -19.32 6.56
C LYS A 144 -0.74 -19.15 5.64
N LEU A 145 -1.86 -18.71 6.20
CA LEU A 145 -3.13 -18.70 5.50
C LEU A 145 -3.50 -17.30 4.97
N LEU A 146 -2.90 -16.24 5.51
CA LEU A 146 -3.14 -14.87 5.08
C LEU A 146 -2.30 -14.56 3.83
N GLN A 147 -2.96 -14.27 2.71
CA GLN A 147 -2.33 -13.97 1.43
C GLN A 147 -2.19 -12.47 1.20
N SER A 148 -3.24 -11.68 1.47
CA SER A 148 -3.19 -10.23 1.35
C SER A 148 -4.05 -9.54 2.42
N VAL A 149 -3.70 -8.28 2.68
CA VAL A 149 -4.43 -7.35 3.53
C VAL A 149 -4.48 -6.02 2.78
N ASP A 150 -5.68 -5.56 2.43
CA ASP A 150 -5.87 -4.38 1.62
C ASP A 150 -6.87 -3.42 2.26
N LEU A 151 -6.52 -2.14 2.28
CA LEU A 151 -7.39 -1.06 2.74
C LEU A 151 -8.24 -0.59 1.55
N PHE A 152 -9.54 -0.74 1.62
CA PHE A 152 -10.41 -0.33 0.52
C PHE A 152 -11.28 0.88 0.83
N ASP A 153 -11.44 1.25 2.12
CA ASP A 153 -12.14 2.49 2.48
C ASP A 153 -11.57 3.12 3.75
N VAL A 154 -11.58 4.46 3.79
CA VAL A 154 -11.19 5.28 4.94
C VAL A 154 -12.30 6.29 5.19
N TYR A 155 -12.96 6.18 6.34
CA TYR A 155 -14.05 7.08 6.69
C TYR A 155 -13.73 7.91 7.93
N GLU A 156 -13.85 9.23 7.76
CA GLU A 156 -13.75 10.23 8.81
C GLU A 156 -14.98 11.14 8.71
N GLY A 157 -16.04 10.86 9.45
CA GLY A 157 -17.26 11.63 9.33
C GLY A 157 -18.26 11.33 10.44
N LYS A 158 -19.53 11.63 10.17
CA LYS A 158 -20.61 11.48 11.15
C LYS A 158 -20.68 10.05 11.70
N GLY A 159 -20.67 9.91 13.02
CA GLY A 159 -20.68 8.61 13.70
C GLY A 159 -19.28 8.04 13.99
N VAL A 160 -18.20 8.76 13.64
CA VAL A 160 -16.84 8.46 14.09
C VAL A 160 -16.46 9.45 15.19
N PRO A 161 -16.00 9.00 16.37
CA PRO A 161 -15.56 9.88 17.45
C PRO A 161 -14.42 10.80 17.02
N GLU A 162 -14.32 11.97 17.63
CA GLU A 162 -13.20 12.88 17.40
C GLU A 162 -11.86 12.22 17.72
N GLY A 163 -10.84 12.46 16.90
CA GLY A 163 -9.52 11.82 17.02
C GLY A 163 -9.45 10.39 16.47
N LYS A 164 -10.57 9.83 15.99
CA LYS A 164 -10.60 8.49 15.39
C LYS A 164 -10.95 8.53 13.90
N LYS A 165 -10.68 7.43 13.21
CA LYS A 165 -11.07 7.11 11.84
C LYS A 165 -11.52 5.67 11.74
N SER A 166 -12.29 5.35 10.71
CA SER A 166 -12.69 3.97 10.39
C SER A 166 -11.93 3.50 9.17
N TYR A 167 -11.28 2.34 9.30
CA TYR A 167 -10.68 1.62 8.17
C TYR A 167 -11.54 0.42 7.82
N ALA A 168 -11.89 0.29 6.54
CA ALA A 168 -12.46 -0.92 5.98
C ALA A 168 -11.35 -1.72 5.29
N ILE A 169 -11.05 -2.89 5.83
CA ILE A 169 -9.90 -3.71 5.45
C ILE A 169 -10.38 -5.07 4.97
N SER A 170 -9.90 -5.51 3.81
CA SER A 170 -10.13 -6.84 3.29
C SER A 170 -8.93 -7.75 3.55
N TYR A 171 -9.23 -8.99 3.89
CA TYR A 171 -8.28 -10.07 4.14
C TYR A 171 -8.54 -11.21 3.17
N ILE A 172 -7.53 -11.60 2.41
CA ILE A 172 -7.60 -12.80 1.56
C ILE A 172 -6.90 -13.94 2.28
N LEU A 173 -7.66 -15.00 2.52
CA LEU A 173 -7.20 -16.22 3.18
C LEU A 173 -7.21 -17.38 2.19
N ARG A 174 -6.15 -18.17 2.16
CA ARG A 174 -6.05 -19.38 1.35
C ARG A 174 -5.16 -20.42 2.04
N ASN A 175 -5.53 -21.68 1.88
CA ASN A 175 -4.66 -22.80 2.18
C ASN A 175 -4.33 -23.51 0.86
N ASP A 176 -3.06 -23.79 0.60
CA ASP A 176 -2.62 -24.44 -0.63
C ASP A 176 -2.81 -25.98 -0.61
N GLU A 177 -3.21 -26.55 0.55
CA GLU A 177 -3.41 -27.98 0.74
C GLU A 177 -4.88 -28.39 0.79
N MET A 178 -5.78 -27.50 1.24
CA MET A 178 -7.21 -27.79 1.40
C MET A 178 -8.08 -26.54 1.38
N THR A 179 -9.37 -26.72 1.13
CA THR A 179 -10.37 -25.65 1.28
C THR A 179 -10.52 -25.27 2.76
N LEU A 180 -10.47 -23.97 3.07
CA LEU A 180 -10.70 -23.46 4.42
C LEU A 180 -12.16 -23.65 4.83
N ASN A 181 -12.41 -24.13 6.05
CA ASN A 181 -13.75 -24.21 6.62
C ASN A 181 -14.06 -22.96 7.48
N ASP A 182 -15.35 -22.71 7.74
CA ASP A 182 -15.80 -21.51 8.45
C ASP A 182 -15.18 -21.39 9.85
N LYS A 183 -15.03 -22.49 10.58
CA LYS A 183 -14.42 -22.49 11.92
C LYS A 183 -12.94 -22.02 11.90
N GLN A 184 -12.19 -22.43 10.88
CA GLN A 184 -10.80 -21.98 10.71
C GLN A 184 -10.76 -20.49 10.39
N ILE A 185 -11.63 -20.04 9.50
CA ILE A 185 -11.73 -18.65 9.08
C ILE A 185 -12.10 -17.75 10.29
N GLU A 186 -13.16 -18.12 11.02
CA GLU A 186 -13.59 -17.39 12.21
C GLU A 186 -12.48 -17.29 13.27
N LYS A 187 -11.77 -18.38 13.52
CA LYS A 187 -10.65 -18.39 14.47
C LYS A 187 -9.54 -17.42 14.06
N ILE A 188 -9.21 -17.35 12.75
CA ILE A 188 -8.22 -16.41 12.24
C ILE A 188 -8.72 -14.98 12.43
N MET A 189 -9.97 -14.70 12.03
CA MET A 189 -10.54 -13.35 12.13
C MET A 189 -10.63 -12.88 13.59
N GLN A 190 -11.05 -13.72 14.52
CA GLN A 190 -11.06 -13.41 15.95
C GLN A 190 -9.67 -13.13 16.50
N LYS A 191 -8.67 -13.91 16.07
CA LYS A 191 -7.27 -13.67 16.45
C LYS A 191 -6.75 -12.33 15.93
N LEU A 192 -7.11 -11.94 14.70
CA LEU A 192 -6.74 -10.64 14.13
C LEU A 192 -7.39 -9.50 14.92
N VAL A 193 -8.69 -9.58 15.17
CA VAL A 193 -9.42 -8.57 15.95
C VAL A 193 -8.80 -8.40 17.34
N SER A 194 -8.63 -9.47 18.11
CA SER A 194 -8.04 -9.40 19.45
C SER A 194 -6.60 -8.86 19.44
N THR A 195 -5.84 -9.12 18.37
CA THR A 195 -4.50 -8.55 18.21
C THR A 195 -4.57 -7.04 17.98
N TYR A 196 -5.47 -6.56 17.12
CA TYR A 196 -5.65 -5.13 16.87
C TYR A 196 -6.19 -4.38 18.09
N GLU A 197 -7.10 -4.97 18.83
CA GLU A 197 -7.61 -4.42 20.09
C GLU A 197 -6.48 -4.23 21.12
N ARG A 198 -5.66 -5.25 21.30
CA ARG A 198 -4.55 -5.23 22.26
C ARG A 198 -3.42 -4.29 21.86
N GLU A 199 -2.99 -4.31 20.60
CA GLU A 199 -1.77 -3.61 20.14
C GLU A 199 -2.04 -2.18 19.69
N LEU A 200 -3.25 -1.88 19.20
CA LEU A 200 -3.60 -0.59 18.60
C LEU A 200 -4.83 0.06 19.23
N GLY A 201 -5.47 -0.57 20.21
CA GLY A 201 -6.72 -0.08 20.78
C GLY A 201 -7.86 0.03 19.77
N ALA A 202 -7.80 -0.78 18.70
CA ALA A 202 -8.82 -0.82 17.68
C ALA A 202 -10.14 -1.37 18.24
N GLN A 203 -11.27 -0.97 17.66
CA GLN A 203 -12.59 -1.48 18.00
C GLN A 203 -13.29 -1.91 16.71
N LEU A 204 -14.03 -3.00 16.74
CA LEU A 204 -14.93 -3.36 15.63
C LEU A 204 -16.06 -2.33 15.53
N ARG A 205 -16.39 -1.97 14.30
CA ARG A 205 -17.49 -1.06 13.99
C ARG A 205 -18.68 -1.81 13.40
#